data_b85c4d809fca93667874d556adf4b592
#
_entry.id   b85c4d809fca93667874d556adf4b592
#
_cell.length_a   1.000
_cell.length_b   1.000
_cell.length_c   1.000
_cell.angle_alpha   90.00
_cell.angle_beta   90.00
_cell.angle_gamma   90.00
#
_symmetry.space_group_name_H-M   'P 1'
#
loop_
_entity.id
_entity.type
_entity.pdbx_description
1 polymer ?
#
loop_
_entity_poly.entity_id
_entity_poly.type
_entity_poly.pdbx_seq_one_letter_code
_entity_poly.pdbx_strand_id
1 'polypeptide(L)'
;GPPDCLPAGGAARSGPCKKNDSLSEAFDHLLEGLAPGFCSPEDFARARTQWLAGLLNLGRHTVTGALSTAGAKHRDWSAQYRLLQRLPVDSAFAYVQREALAATDATRPWVVALDDSITRKTGRCIPGCGWRKDPLGPHFNLNFVWGQRVLQFCAAIPSADGSARLVPVDWQEAPLPKKPSLHADAQTLQAYVEARKQANINKVAIERMAHLRTATKRPIHWVSDGRFTNRTLLRQLPENTVLIGRVRKDTKLYAPCQEQPGKILFLMMRRPPRSTPEQLRTDDTV
;
A
#
# COMPACT_ATOMS: atom_id res chain seq x y z
N GLY A 1 -8.62 -23.37 10.99
CA GLY A 1 -9.19 -22.13 10.51
C GLY A 1 -9.42 -21.19 11.67
N PRO A 2 -9.33 -19.85 11.50
CA PRO A 2 -9.67 -18.91 12.57
C PRO A 2 -11.17 -19.01 12.89
N PRO A 3 -11.58 -18.78 14.15
CA PRO A 3 -12.98 -18.78 14.51
C PRO A 3 -13.72 -17.62 13.84
N ASP A 4 -14.88 -17.89 13.25
CA ASP A 4 -15.77 -16.90 12.66
C ASP A 4 -16.27 -15.92 13.73
N CYS A 5 -15.74 -14.69 13.72
CA CYS A 5 -16.28 -13.60 14.53
C CYS A 5 -17.53 -13.05 13.82
N LEU A 6 -18.72 -13.32 14.34
CA LEU A 6 -19.96 -12.69 13.88
C LEU A 6 -19.91 -11.18 14.16
N PRO A 7 -20.36 -10.34 13.24
CA PRO A 7 -20.37 -8.90 13.46
C PRO A 7 -21.44 -8.53 14.50
N ALA A 8 -21.00 -8.03 15.65
CA ALA A 8 -21.89 -7.37 16.59
C ALA A 8 -22.39 -6.06 15.95
N GLY A 9 -23.65 -6.04 15.56
CA GLY A 9 -24.32 -4.86 15.02
C GLY A 9 -24.52 -3.80 16.10
N GLY A 10 -23.55 -2.90 16.20
CA GLY A 10 -23.63 -1.66 16.96
C GLY A 10 -23.23 -0.52 16.05
N ALA A 11 -24.19 0.28 15.59
CA ALA A 11 -23.94 1.48 14.82
C ALA A 11 -23.22 2.51 15.69
N ALA A 12 -21.89 2.52 15.65
CA ALA A 12 -21.09 3.61 16.19
C ALA A 12 -21.38 4.87 15.34
N ARG A 13 -21.96 5.90 15.95
CA ARG A 13 -22.15 7.22 15.34
C ARG A 13 -20.78 7.88 15.21
N SER A 14 -20.07 7.63 14.11
CA SER A 14 -18.88 8.37 13.75
C SER A 14 -19.29 9.64 13.02
N GLY A 15 -19.53 10.71 13.76
CA GLY A 15 -19.57 12.05 13.18
C GLY A 15 -18.13 12.50 12.82
N PRO A 16 -17.94 13.40 11.83
CA PRO A 16 -16.62 13.91 11.51
C PRO A 16 -16.02 14.63 12.73
N CYS A 17 -14.70 14.44 12.94
CA CYS A 17 -13.94 15.11 14.00
C CYS A 17 -14.20 16.62 13.96
N LYS A 18 -14.62 17.21 15.07
CA LYS A 18 -14.94 18.63 15.14
C LYS A 18 -13.64 19.45 15.09
N LYS A 19 -13.66 20.58 14.41
CA LYS A 19 -12.49 21.47 14.23
C LYS A 19 -11.81 21.96 15.52
N ASN A 20 -12.41 21.75 16.68
CA ASN A 20 -11.94 22.23 17.99
C ASN A 20 -11.49 21.10 18.93
N ASP A 21 -11.44 19.85 18.46
CA ASP A 21 -10.98 18.74 19.30
C ASP A 21 -9.47 18.87 19.55
N SER A 22 -9.03 18.59 20.77
CA SER A 22 -7.61 18.47 21.06
C SER A 22 -7.01 17.30 20.27
N LEU A 23 -5.69 17.32 20.01
CA LEU A 23 -5.02 16.25 19.28
C LEU A 23 -5.26 14.87 19.92
N SER A 24 -5.34 14.80 21.25
CA SER A 24 -5.63 13.56 21.99
C SER A 24 -7.06 13.08 21.75
N GLU A 25 -8.04 13.98 21.74
CA GLU A 25 -9.45 13.63 21.45
C GLU A 25 -9.62 13.13 20.01
N ALA A 26 -8.98 13.81 19.05
CA ALA A 26 -8.99 13.40 17.65
C ALA A 26 -8.34 12.02 17.48
N PHE A 27 -7.24 11.75 18.18
CA PHE A 27 -6.57 10.45 18.16
C PHE A 27 -7.43 9.36 18.80
N ASP A 28 -8.04 9.62 19.95
CA ASP A 28 -8.94 8.67 20.61
C ASP A 28 -10.16 8.36 19.74
N HIS A 29 -10.75 9.36 19.08
CA HIS A 29 -11.86 9.16 18.15
C HIS A 29 -11.45 8.25 16.96
N LEU A 30 -10.28 8.49 16.38
CA LEU A 30 -9.76 7.62 15.32
C LEU A 30 -9.53 6.18 15.80
N LEU A 31 -9.02 5.99 17.00
CA LEU A 31 -8.83 4.65 17.57
C LEU A 31 -10.16 3.94 17.86
N GLU A 32 -11.14 4.64 18.42
CA GLU A 32 -12.46 4.09 18.69
C GLU A 32 -13.15 3.55 17.44
N GLY A 33 -12.94 4.19 16.30
CA GLY A 33 -13.43 3.70 15.02
C GLY A 33 -12.84 2.37 14.57
N LEU A 34 -11.69 1.96 15.14
CA LEU A 34 -11.09 0.64 14.91
C LEU A 34 -11.63 -0.45 15.86
N ALA A 35 -12.24 -0.07 16.99
CA ALA A 35 -12.70 -1.00 18.01
C ALA A 35 -13.65 -2.10 17.49
N PRO A 36 -14.60 -1.84 16.57
CA PRO A 36 -15.53 -2.85 16.07
C PRO A 36 -14.85 -4.01 15.32
N GLY A 37 -13.62 -3.82 14.86
CA GLY A 37 -12.85 -4.88 14.20
C GLY A 37 -12.25 -5.92 15.15
N PHE A 38 -12.18 -5.64 16.45
CA PHE A 38 -11.56 -6.52 17.43
C PHE A 38 -12.56 -7.54 17.99
N CYS A 39 -12.07 -8.75 18.28
CA CYS A 39 -12.89 -9.82 18.85
C CYS A 39 -13.26 -9.56 20.33
N SER A 40 -12.50 -8.74 21.05
CA SER A 40 -12.78 -8.40 22.44
C SER A 40 -12.35 -6.97 22.79
N PRO A 41 -13.02 -6.33 23.76
CA PRO A 41 -12.59 -5.02 24.31
C PRO A 41 -11.17 -5.03 24.86
N GLU A 42 -10.75 -6.15 25.45
CA GLU A 42 -9.41 -6.30 26.01
C GLU A 42 -8.33 -6.32 24.93
N ASP A 43 -8.59 -6.96 23.80
CA ASP A 43 -7.67 -6.96 22.67
C ASP A 43 -7.57 -5.55 22.05
N PHE A 44 -8.68 -4.83 21.95
CA PHE A 44 -8.65 -3.43 21.55
C PHE A 44 -7.88 -2.54 22.53
N ALA A 45 -8.11 -2.68 23.83
CA ALA A 45 -7.39 -1.93 24.85
C ALA A 45 -5.87 -2.20 24.82
N ARG A 46 -5.47 -3.47 24.57
CA ARG A 46 -4.06 -3.83 24.37
C ARG A 46 -3.48 -3.17 23.10
N ALA A 47 -4.22 -3.22 21.99
CA ALA A 47 -3.80 -2.59 20.74
C ALA A 47 -3.63 -1.08 20.91
N ARG A 48 -4.62 -0.41 21.51
CA ARG A 48 -4.57 1.04 21.82
C ARG A 48 -3.34 1.40 22.64
N THR A 49 -3.05 0.61 23.69
CA THR A 49 -1.86 0.81 24.52
C THR A 49 -0.56 0.64 23.71
N GLN A 50 -0.46 -0.38 22.86
CA GLN A 50 0.72 -0.60 22.01
C GLN A 50 0.91 0.54 20.99
N TRP A 51 -0.16 1.01 20.35
CA TRP A 51 -0.08 2.09 19.37
C TRP A 51 0.33 3.40 20.02
N LEU A 52 -0.32 3.79 21.12
CA LEU A 52 0.06 5.00 21.85
C LEU A 52 1.51 4.93 22.37
N ALA A 53 1.88 3.82 22.98
CA ALA A 53 3.24 3.62 23.44
C ALA A 53 4.26 3.56 22.29
N GLY A 54 3.87 3.01 21.13
CA GLY A 54 4.69 3.02 19.92
C GLY A 54 4.95 4.44 19.40
N LEU A 55 3.95 5.32 19.44
CA LEU A 55 4.10 6.74 19.07
C LEU A 55 5.02 7.50 20.03
N LEU A 56 4.95 7.19 21.34
CA LEU A 56 5.73 7.84 22.38
C LEU A 56 7.13 7.23 22.53
N ASN A 57 7.41 6.11 21.91
CA ASN A 57 8.68 5.38 22.05
C ASN A 57 9.78 6.05 21.21
N LEU A 58 10.72 6.70 21.86
CA LEU A 58 11.87 7.33 21.21
C LEU A 58 12.97 6.34 20.82
N GLY A 59 12.87 5.08 21.26
CA GLY A 59 13.84 4.02 20.96
C GLY A 59 13.46 3.19 19.73
N ARG A 60 13.92 1.93 19.73
CA ARG A 60 13.56 0.97 18.68
C ARG A 60 12.07 0.65 18.75
N HIS A 61 11.36 0.80 17.62
CA HIS A 61 9.94 0.46 17.49
C HIS A 61 9.74 -1.06 17.48
N THR A 62 9.78 -1.66 18.66
CA THR A 62 9.50 -3.07 18.91
C THR A 62 8.36 -3.19 19.91
N VAL A 63 7.72 -4.37 19.97
CA VAL A 63 6.68 -4.64 20.98
C VAL A 63 7.23 -4.42 22.40
N THR A 64 8.44 -4.93 22.68
CA THR A 64 9.09 -4.74 23.96
C THR A 64 9.41 -3.28 24.27
N GLY A 65 9.82 -2.49 23.27
CA GLY A 65 10.04 -1.06 23.40
C GLY A 65 8.75 -0.32 23.76
N ALA A 66 7.67 -0.59 23.04
CA ALA A 66 6.35 -0.02 23.32
C ALA A 66 5.86 -0.40 24.73
N LEU A 67 5.96 -1.67 25.12
CA LEU A 67 5.57 -2.11 26.46
C LEU A 67 6.42 -1.49 27.59
N SER A 68 7.70 -1.30 27.33
CA SER A 68 8.57 -0.57 28.26
C SER A 68 8.14 0.89 28.43
N THR A 69 7.81 1.56 27.34
CA THR A 69 7.29 2.94 27.34
C THR A 69 5.93 3.03 28.07
N ALA A 70 5.08 2.00 27.92
CA ALA A 70 3.82 1.88 28.65
C ALA A 70 3.96 1.48 30.14
N GLY A 71 5.17 1.37 30.68
CA GLY A 71 5.41 0.95 32.06
C GLY A 71 5.15 -0.54 32.35
N ALA A 72 5.04 -1.38 31.33
CA ALA A 72 4.66 -2.78 31.45
C ALA A 72 5.85 -3.76 31.53
N LYS A 73 7.03 -3.31 31.96
CA LYS A 73 8.28 -4.10 32.00
C LYS A 73 8.17 -5.41 32.74
N HIS A 74 7.37 -5.43 33.82
CA HIS A 74 7.28 -6.56 34.77
C HIS A 74 6.00 -7.38 34.62
N ARG A 75 5.28 -7.21 33.47
CA ARG A 75 4.05 -7.96 33.19
C ARG A 75 4.33 -9.09 32.20
N ASP A 76 3.41 -10.07 32.16
CA ASP A 76 3.41 -11.08 31.09
C ASP A 76 3.12 -10.44 29.72
N TRP A 77 4.02 -10.57 28.79
CA TRP A 77 3.91 -10.03 27.43
C TRP A 77 3.27 -10.99 26.44
N SER A 78 3.00 -12.23 26.83
CA SER A 78 2.48 -13.27 25.93
C SER A 78 1.19 -12.85 25.24
N ALA A 79 0.28 -12.21 25.97
CA ALA A 79 -0.98 -11.70 25.41
C ALA A 79 -0.74 -10.60 24.37
N GLN A 80 0.28 -9.77 24.56
CA GLN A 80 0.64 -8.68 23.66
C GLN A 80 1.22 -9.21 22.33
N TYR A 81 2.02 -10.26 22.38
CA TYR A 81 2.54 -10.91 21.16
C TYR A 81 1.45 -11.70 20.43
N ARG A 82 0.57 -12.39 21.16
CA ARG A 82 -0.58 -13.09 20.57
C ARG A 82 -1.57 -12.15 19.90
N LEU A 83 -1.69 -10.92 20.37
CA LEU A 83 -2.52 -9.88 19.74
C LEU A 83 -2.11 -9.64 18.28
N LEU A 84 -0.80 -9.62 17.98
CA LEU A 84 -0.31 -9.39 16.61
C LEU A 84 -0.80 -10.42 15.58
N GLN A 85 -1.10 -11.66 16.04
CA GLN A 85 -1.64 -12.72 15.20
C GLN A 85 -3.16 -12.57 14.95
N ARG A 86 -3.83 -11.74 15.74
CA ARG A 86 -5.28 -11.57 15.75
C ARG A 86 -5.71 -10.15 15.39
N LEU A 87 -4.76 -9.31 14.93
CA LEU A 87 -5.11 -7.96 14.49
C LEU A 87 -6.08 -8.00 13.32
N PRO A 88 -7.18 -7.24 13.38
CA PRO A 88 -8.20 -7.20 12.32
C PRO A 88 -7.72 -6.30 11.16
N VAL A 89 -6.72 -6.75 10.43
CA VAL A 89 -6.01 -5.93 9.43
C VAL A 89 -6.97 -5.42 8.35
N ASP A 90 -7.84 -6.30 7.82
CA ASP A 90 -8.77 -5.92 6.75
C ASP A 90 -9.81 -4.90 7.25
N SER A 91 -10.37 -5.11 8.46
CA SER A 91 -11.31 -4.16 9.07
C SER A 91 -10.65 -2.82 9.37
N ALA A 92 -9.38 -2.83 9.81
CA ALA A 92 -8.62 -1.62 10.06
C ALA A 92 -8.39 -0.83 8.78
N PHE A 93 -7.97 -1.48 7.69
CA PHE A 93 -7.83 -0.81 6.39
C PHE A 93 -9.16 -0.33 5.83
N ALA A 94 -10.24 -1.07 5.95
CA ALA A 94 -11.57 -0.62 5.53
C ALA A 94 -12.01 0.65 6.29
N TYR A 95 -11.71 0.72 7.59
CA TYR A 95 -11.94 1.93 8.38
C TYR A 95 -11.10 3.10 7.89
N VAL A 96 -9.78 2.91 7.73
CA VAL A 96 -8.87 3.98 7.26
C VAL A 96 -9.24 4.46 5.85
N GLN A 97 -9.65 3.56 4.96
CA GLN A 97 -10.15 3.91 3.62
C GLN A 97 -11.37 4.84 3.69
N ARG A 98 -12.32 4.52 4.57
CA ARG A 98 -13.52 5.33 4.77
C ARG A 98 -13.17 6.73 5.30
N GLU A 99 -12.31 6.83 6.30
CA GLU A 99 -11.86 8.11 6.86
C GLU A 99 -11.07 8.93 5.83
N ALA A 100 -10.19 8.28 5.06
CA ALA A 100 -9.45 8.93 3.99
C ALA A 100 -10.38 9.46 2.87
N LEU A 101 -11.41 8.71 2.53
CA LEU A 101 -12.43 9.16 1.56
C LEU A 101 -13.23 10.34 2.11
N ALA A 102 -13.61 10.31 3.39
CA ALA A 102 -14.35 11.41 4.04
C ALA A 102 -13.52 12.68 4.18
N ALA A 103 -12.19 12.55 4.32
CA ALA A 103 -11.27 13.69 4.41
C ALA A 103 -10.99 14.36 3.04
N THR A 104 -11.52 13.83 1.95
CA THR A 104 -11.31 14.36 0.60
C THR A 104 -12.61 14.82 -0.05
N ASP A 105 -12.54 15.83 -0.92
CA ASP A 105 -13.70 16.35 -1.66
C ASP A 105 -14.37 15.24 -2.49
N ALA A 106 -15.65 14.97 -2.20
CA ALA A 106 -16.42 13.91 -2.85
C ALA A 106 -16.67 14.15 -4.35
N THR A 107 -16.56 15.38 -4.82
CA THR A 107 -16.76 15.77 -6.23
C THR A 107 -15.52 15.52 -7.08
N ARG A 108 -14.36 15.33 -6.44
CA ARG A 108 -13.07 15.10 -7.11
C ARG A 108 -12.70 13.61 -7.14
N PRO A 109 -11.89 13.18 -8.10
CA PRO A 109 -11.33 11.83 -8.08
C PRO A 109 -10.57 11.54 -6.78
N TRP A 110 -10.62 10.29 -6.33
CA TRP A 110 -9.79 9.86 -5.21
C TRP A 110 -8.39 9.56 -5.71
N VAL A 111 -7.40 10.28 -5.20
CA VAL A 111 -6.00 10.12 -5.62
C VAL A 111 -5.30 9.13 -4.68
N VAL A 112 -4.78 8.05 -5.25
CA VAL A 112 -4.08 6.99 -4.51
C VAL A 112 -2.73 6.71 -5.17
N ALA A 113 -1.66 6.93 -4.42
CA ALA A 113 -0.31 6.57 -4.82
C ALA A 113 -0.04 5.09 -4.51
N LEU A 114 0.69 4.41 -5.39
CA LEU A 114 1.18 3.05 -5.15
C LEU A 114 2.69 2.96 -5.38
N ASP A 115 3.36 2.24 -4.50
CA ASP A 115 4.79 1.98 -4.59
C ASP A 115 5.15 0.65 -3.91
N ASP A 116 6.29 0.06 -4.29
CA ASP A 116 6.82 -1.11 -3.61
C ASP A 116 8.03 -0.76 -2.75
N SER A 117 8.08 -1.37 -1.58
CA SER A 117 9.16 -1.17 -0.64
C SER A 117 9.72 -2.50 -0.14
N ILE A 118 10.96 -2.46 0.37
CA ILE A 118 11.58 -3.60 1.03
C ILE A 118 11.71 -3.29 2.51
N THR A 119 10.91 -3.99 3.31
CA THR A 119 11.03 -3.93 4.77
C THR A 119 12.16 -4.84 5.24
N ARG A 120 13.26 -4.26 5.70
CA ARG A 120 14.42 -5.01 6.20
C ARG A 120 14.04 -5.83 7.43
N LYS A 121 14.53 -7.07 7.48
CA LYS A 121 14.29 -8.02 8.57
C LYS A 121 15.61 -8.62 9.04
N THR A 122 15.65 -9.04 10.29
CA THR A 122 16.82 -9.73 10.88
C THR A 122 16.58 -11.22 11.07
N GLY A 123 15.32 -11.64 11.22
CA GLY A 123 14.95 -13.03 11.40
C GLY A 123 15.08 -13.85 10.11
N ARG A 124 15.72 -15.01 10.18
CA ARG A 124 15.93 -15.90 9.03
C ARG A 124 14.71 -16.75 8.67
N CYS A 125 13.82 -16.99 9.63
CA CYS A 125 12.63 -17.85 9.48
C CYS A 125 11.34 -17.04 9.22
N ILE A 126 11.43 -15.77 8.89
CA ILE A 126 10.24 -14.94 8.60
C ILE A 126 9.72 -15.29 7.21
N PRO A 127 8.44 -15.71 7.07
CA PRO A 127 7.84 -16.01 5.78
C PRO A 127 7.95 -14.83 4.80
N GLY A 128 8.12 -15.11 3.52
CA GLY A 128 8.22 -14.08 2.49
C GLY A 128 9.54 -13.29 2.46
N CYS A 129 10.44 -13.49 3.45
CA CYS A 129 11.76 -12.88 3.43
C CYS A 129 12.69 -13.52 2.42
N GLY A 130 13.55 -12.71 1.86
CA GLY A 130 14.59 -13.14 0.93
C GLY A 130 15.62 -12.05 0.69
N TRP A 131 16.75 -12.43 0.11
CA TRP A 131 17.76 -11.48 -0.35
C TRP A 131 17.24 -10.68 -1.54
N ARG A 132 17.30 -9.38 -1.46
CA ARG A 132 16.81 -8.45 -2.46
C ARG A 132 17.85 -7.41 -2.76
N LYS A 133 17.93 -6.97 -4.03
CA LYS A 133 18.72 -5.80 -4.38
C LYS A 133 18.17 -4.60 -3.61
N ASP A 134 19.05 -3.87 -2.92
CA ASP A 134 18.68 -2.65 -2.21
C ASP A 134 18.35 -1.56 -3.24
N PRO A 135 17.10 -1.04 -3.30
CA PRO A 135 16.76 0.02 -4.24
C PRO A 135 17.40 1.36 -3.88
N LEU A 136 17.79 1.54 -2.61
CA LEU A 136 18.44 2.74 -2.09
C LEU A 136 19.97 2.64 -2.09
N GLY A 137 20.51 1.48 -2.50
CA GLY A 137 21.95 1.29 -2.62
C GLY A 137 22.55 2.08 -3.79
N PRO A 138 23.86 2.36 -3.73
CA PRO A 138 24.55 3.09 -4.79
C PRO A 138 24.50 2.32 -6.11
N HIS A 139 24.33 3.02 -7.22
CA HIS A 139 24.17 2.41 -8.55
C HIS A 139 25.38 1.63 -9.04
N PHE A 140 26.56 1.99 -8.56
CA PHE A 140 27.84 1.38 -8.93
C PHE A 140 28.20 0.13 -8.11
N ASN A 141 27.44 -0.18 -7.05
CA ASN A 141 27.65 -1.35 -6.22
C ASN A 141 26.34 -2.15 -6.03
N LEU A 142 26.42 -3.48 -6.20
CA LEU A 142 25.31 -4.39 -5.94
C LEU A 142 25.23 -4.62 -4.44
N ASN A 143 24.29 -3.95 -3.80
CA ASN A 143 23.95 -4.18 -2.40
C ASN A 143 22.71 -5.04 -2.28
N PHE A 144 22.72 -5.99 -1.34
CA PHE A 144 21.58 -6.86 -1.04
C PHE A 144 21.14 -6.65 0.40
N VAL A 145 19.83 -6.64 0.59
CA VAL A 145 19.18 -6.59 1.89
C VAL A 145 18.31 -7.82 2.10
N TRP A 146 18.31 -8.35 3.31
CA TRP A 146 17.37 -9.38 3.72
C TRP A 146 16.07 -8.71 4.15
N GLY A 147 14.96 -9.05 3.50
CA GLY A 147 13.70 -8.40 3.82
C GLY A 147 12.50 -8.96 3.05
N GLN A 148 11.34 -8.47 3.43
CA GLN A 148 10.06 -8.70 2.76
C GLN A 148 9.79 -7.58 1.76
N ARG A 149 9.30 -7.92 0.58
CA ARG A 149 8.79 -6.96 -0.37
C ARG A 149 7.30 -6.74 -0.12
N VAL A 150 6.91 -5.50 -0.03
CA VAL A 150 5.54 -5.07 0.21
C VAL A 150 5.12 -4.08 -0.87
N LEU A 151 3.85 -4.10 -1.20
CA LEU A 151 3.18 -3.11 -2.01
C LEU A 151 2.31 -2.28 -1.10
N GLN A 152 2.42 -0.97 -1.18
CA GLN A 152 1.69 -0.03 -0.35
C GLN A 152 0.86 0.92 -1.22
N PHE A 153 -0.37 1.19 -0.79
CA PHE A 153 -1.25 2.17 -1.39
C PHE A 153 -1.51 3.28 -0.37
N CYS A 154 -1.34 4.51 -0.79
CA CYS A 154 -1.51 5.68 0.06
C CYS A 154 -2.49 6.66 -0.57
N ALA A 155 -3.55 7.03 0.13
CA ALA A 155 -4.44 8.10 -0.30
C ALA A 155 -3.78 9.47 -0.07
N ALA A 156 -3.92 10.36 -1.03
CA ALA A 156 -3.47 11.74 -0.91
C ALA A 156 -4.58 12.57 -0.24
N ILE A 157 -4.33 13.06 0.96
CA ILE A 157 -5.24 13.92 1.72
C ILE A 157 -4.72 15.35 1.64
N PRO A 158 -5.52 16.32 1.15
CA PRO A 158 -5.12 17.72 1.11
C PRO A 158 -4.81 18.26 2.51
N SER A 159 -3.73 19.02 2.64
CA SER A 159 -3.37 19.74 3.85
C SER A 159 -3.67 21.23 3.70
N ALA A 160 -3.82 21.93 4.82
CA ALA A 160 -4.12 23.36 4.85
C ALA A 160 -3.01 24.23 4.22
N ASP A 161 -1.80 23.72 4.13
CA ASP A 161 -0.65 24.39 3.51
C ASP A 161 -0.58 24.22 1.97
N GLY A 162 -1.60 23.59 1.36
CA GLY A 162 -1.65 23.30 -0.07
C GLY A 162 -0.86 22.04 -0.47
N SER A 163 -0.18 21.38 0.47
CA SER A 163 0.46 20.09 0.23
C SER A 163 -0.54 18.92 0.33
N ALA A 164 -0.10 17.71 -0.03
CA ALA A 164 -0.85 16.50 0.23
C ALA A 164 -0.12 15.62 1.25
N ARG A 165 -0.86 15.07 2.19
CA ARG A 165 -0.37 14.04 3.12
C ARG A 165 -0.76 12.68 2.58
N LEU A 166 0.20 11.75 2.52
CA LEU A 166 -0.04 10.38 2.08
C LEU A 166 -0.38 9.51 3.29
N VAL A 167 -1.59 8.98 3.30
CA VAL A 167 -2.09 8.09 4.36
C VAL A 167 -2.19 6.67 3.79
N PRO A 168 -1.51 5.66 4.39
CA PRO A 168 -1.62 4.28 3.96
C PRO A 168 -3.07 3.77 4.08
N VAL A 169 -3.65 3.35 2.96
CA VAL A 169 -5.03 2.84 2.87
C VAL A 169 -5.09 1.37 2.50
N ASP A 170 -3.98 0.81 2.05
CA ASP A 170 -3.85 -0.63 1.81
C ASP A 170 -2.39 -1.05 1.79
N TRP A 171 -2.15 -2.31 2.14
CA TRP A 171 -0.81 -2.88 2.21
C TRP A 171 -0.88 -4.38 1.91
N GLN A 172 0.01 -4.85 1.04
CA GLN A 172 0.05 -6.25 0.65
C GLN A 172 1.48 -6.78 0.56
N GLU A 173 1.72 -7.92 1.16
CA GLU A 173 2.96 -8.65 0.92
C GLU A 173 3.02 -9.13 -0.53
N ALA A 174 4.19 -8.97 -1.15
CA ALA A 174 4.47 -9.45 -2.50
C ALA A 174 5.73 -10.36 -2.47
N PRO A 175 5.65 -11.53 -1.82
CA PRO A 175 6.79 -12.43 -1.69
C PRO A 175 7.21 -12.95 -3.05
N LEU A 176 8.52 -13.25 -3.19
CA LEU A 176 9.02 -14.03 -4.32
C LEU A 176 9.34 -15.45 -3.83
N PRO A 177 9.08 -16.46 -4.64
CA PRO A 177 9.45 -17.83 -4.29
C PRO A 177 10.97 -17.94 -4.13
N LYS A 178 11.39 -18.78 -3.17
CA LYS A 178 12.80 -19.05 -2.93
C LYS A 178 13.39 -19.77 -4.15
N LYS A 179 14.52 -19.27 -4.65
CA LYS A 179 15.24 -19.93 -5.74
C LYS A 179 15.72 -21.32 -5.26
N PRO A 180 15.43 -22.39 -6.01
CA PRO A 180 15.91 -23.72 -5.68
C PRO A 180 17.43 -23.83 -5.79
N SER A 181 17.99 -24.91 -5.23
CA SER A 181 19.39 -25.26 -5.39
C SER A 181 19.77 -25.42 -6.87
N LEU A 182 21.05 -25.26 -7.19
CA LEU A 182 21.59 -25.54 -8.54
C LEU A 182 21.42 -27.02 -8.96
N HIS A 183 21.31 -27.91 -7.99
CA HIS A 183 21.15 -29.37 -8.20
C HIS A 183 19.70 -29.83 -7.99
N ALA A 184 18.73 -28.90 -8.01
CA ALA A 184 17.31 -29.26 -7.89
C ALA A 184 16.85 -30.02 -9.13
N ASP A 185 15.93 -30.97 -8.92
CA ASP A 185 15.30 -31.73 -10.01
C ASP A 185 14.47 -30.84 -10.93
N ALA A 186 14.14 -31.34 -12.11
CA ALA A 186 13.40 -30.63 -13.14
C ALA A 186 12.00 -30.24 -12.67
N GLN A 187 11.33 -31.04 -11.85
CA GLN A 187 10.00 -30.75 -11.31
C GLN A 187 10.04 -29.56 -10.35
N THR A 188 11.02 -29.53 -9.45
CA THR A 188 11.24 -28.42 -8.52
C THR A 188 11.56 -27.11 -9.28
N LEU A 189 12.38 -27.19 -10.35
CA LEU A 189 12.68 -26.02 -11.18
C LEU A 189 11.44 -25.51 -11.92
N GLN A 190 10.62 -26.40 -12.47
CA GLN A 190 9.38 -26.03 -13.14
C GLN A 190 8.39 -25.41 -12.17
N ALA A 191 8.18 -25.99 -10.99
CA ALA A 191 7.34 -25.43 -9.94
C ALA A 191 7.79 -24.02 -9.52
N TYR A 192 9.11 -23.81 -9.41
CA TYR A 192 9.66 -22.48 -9.13
C TYR A 192 9.35 -21.47 -10.25
N VAL A 193 9.48 -21.86 -11.52
CA VAL A 193 9.17 -20.99 -12.66
C VAL A 193 7.70 -20.57 -12.64
N GLU A 194 6.79 -21.50 -12.40
CA GLU A 194 5.36 -21.20 -12.30
C GLU A 194 5.04 -20.31 -11.08
N ALA A 195 5.57 -20.65 -9.92
CA ALA A 195 5.42 -19.84 -8.71
C ALA A 195 5.95 -18.40 -8.93
N ARG A 196 7.07 -18.25 -9.66
CA ARG A 196 7.63 -16.94 -9.99
C ARG A 196 6.75 -16.12 -10.95
N LYS A 197 6.08 -16.78 -11.90
CA LYS A 197 5.10 -16.11 -12.77
C LYS A 197 3.89 -15.59 -11.99
N GLN A 198 3.43 -16.36 -11.00
CA GLN A 198 2.32 -15.96 -10.13
C GLN A 198 2.71 -14.83 -9.16
N ALA A 199 3.94 -14.83 -8.67
CA ALA A 199 4.48 -13.82 -7.75
C ALA A 199 4.83 -12.48 -8.43
N ASN A 200 4.19 -12.16 -9.56
CA ASN A 200 4.42 -10.90 -10.27
C ASN A 200 3.75 -9.75 -9.51
N ILE A 201 4.54 -8.75 -9.11
CA ILE A 201 4.05 -7.59 -8.36
C ILE A 201 2.95 -6.79 -9.09
N ASN A 202 2.98 -6.78 -10.43
CA ASN A 202 1.92 -6.12 -11.20
C ASN A 202 0.57 -6.85 -11.07
N LYS A 203 0.55 -8.18 -10.95
CA LYS A 203 -0.67 -8.93 -10.67
C LYS A 203 -1.21 -8.58 -9.29
N VAL A 204 -0.34 -8.57 -8.28
CA VAL A 204 -0.71 -8.16 -6.91
C VAL A 204 -1.25 -6.73 -6.92
N ALA A 205 -0.61 -5.82 -7.65
CA ALA A 205 -1.09 -4.44 -7.77
C ALA A 205 -2.49 -4.38 -8.38
N ILE A 206 -2.74 -5.11 -9.48
CA ILE A 206 -4.06 -5.15 -10.15
C ILE A 206 -5.15 -5.69 -9.20
N GLU A 207 -4.87 -6.78 -8.50
CA GLU A 207 -5.80 -7.38 -7.52
C GLU A 207 -6.14 -6.39 -6.38
N ARG A 208 -5.12 -5.69 -5.85
CA ARG A 208 -5.34 -4.69 -4.79
C ARG A 208 -6.04 -3.43 -5.32
N MET A 209 -5.74 -2.97 -6.55
CA MET A 209 -6.46 -1.88 -7.20
C MET A 209 -7.94 -2.22 -7.39
N ALA A 210 -8.24 -3.44 -7.83
CA ALA A 210 -9.62 -3.93 -7.94
C ALA A 210 -10.31 -3.98 -6.58
N HIS A 211 -9.61 -4.43 -5.53
CA HIS A 211 -10.14 -4.41 -4.16
C HIS A 211 -10.45 -2.98 -3.69
N LEU A 212 -9.51 -2.05 -3.81
CA LEU A 212 -9.71 -0.64 -3.43
C LEU A 212 -10.82 0.03 -4.24
N ARG A 213 -11.02 -0.39 -5.50
CA ARG A 213 -12.13 0.11 -6.33
C ARG A 213 -13.50 -0.21 -5.73
N THR A 214 -13.63 -1.28 -4.94
CA THR A 214 -14.90 -1.62 -4.27
C THR A 214 -15.25 -0.68 -3.11
N ALA A 215 -14.26 0.01 -2.54
CA ALA A 215 -14.47 0.92 -1.40
C ALA A 215 -15.20 2.22 -1.79
N THR A 216 -15.24 2.59 -3.07
CA THR A 216 -15.86 3.83 -3.52
C THR A 216 -16.38 3.76 -4.95
N LYS A 217 -17.42 4.53 -5.25
CA LYS A 217 -17.92 4.74 -6.63
C LYS A 217 -17.23 5.92 -7.34
N ARG A 218 -16.46 6.73 -6.61
CA ARG A 218 -15.72 7.88 -7.18
C ARG A 218 -14.67 7.39 -8.18
N PRO A 219 -14.35 8.16 -9.22
CA PRO A 219 -13.17 7.90 -10.05
C PRO A 219 -11.92 7.82 -9.19
N ILE A 220 -11.00 6.91 -9.51
CA ILE A 220 -9.71 6.80 -8.81
C ILE A 220 -8.59 7.18 -9.76
N HIS A 221 -7.73 8.10 -9.33
CA HIS A 221 -6.49 8.41 -10.00
C HIS A 221 -5.34 7.71 -9.28
N TRP A 222 -4.81 6.67 -9.91
CA TRP A 222 -3.63 5.95 -9.43
C TRP A 222 -2.39 6.75 -9.79
N VAL A 223 -1.50 6.97 -8.85
CA VAL A 223 -0.21 7.62 -9.08
C VAL A 223 0.90 6.61 -8.80
N SER A 224 1.82 6.41 -9.74
CA SER A 224 2.87 5.42 -9.59
C SER A 224 4.19 5.83 -10.24
N ASP A 225 5.26 5.15 -9.87
CA ASP A 225 6.53 5.25 -10.56
C ASP A 225 6.54 4.49 -11.90
N GLY A 226 7.67 4.56 -12.62
CA GLY A 226 7.83 3.89 -13.92
C GLY A 226 7.81 2.36 -13.85
N ARG A 227 7.90 1.75 -12.69
CA ARG A 227 7.82 0.31 -12.51
C ARG A 227 6.41 -0.23 -12.77
N PHE A 228 5.39 0.53 -12.36
CA PHE A 228 3.99 0.18 -12.51
C PHE A 228 3.37 0.74 -13.80
N THR A 229 4.06 1.65 -14.48
CA THR A 229 3.63 2.18 -15.78
C THR A 229 4.04 1.22 -16.91
N ASN A 230 3.41 0.06 -16.96
CA ASN A 230 3.72 -0.98 -17.92
C ASN A 230 2.46 -1.57 -18.58
N ARG A 231 2.64 -2.25 -19.71
CA ARG A 231 1.56 -2.82 -20.51
C ARG A 231 0.64 -3.77 -19.73
N THR A 232 1.20 -4.57 -18.81
CA THR A 232 0.43 -5.54 -18.04
C THR A 232 -0.57 -4.85 -17.13
N LEU A 233 -0.14 -3.82 -16.43
CA LEU A 233 -1.00 -3.06 -15.52
C LEU A 233 -1.99 -2.20 -16.30
N LEU A 234 -1.53 -1.47 -17.32
CA LEU A 234 -2.39 -0.59 -18.13
C LEU A 234 -3.56 -1.32 -18.79
N ARG A 235 -3.38 -2.60 -19.19
CA ARG A 235 -4.44 -3.40 -19.82
C ARG A 235 -5.50 -3.92 -18.86
N GLN A 236 -5.22 -3.91 -17.58
CA GLN A 236 -6.05 -4.51 -16.54
C GLN A 236 -6.44 -3.47 -15.47
N LEU A 237 -6.39 -2.19 -15.84
CA LEU A 237 -6.87 -1.14 -14.94
C LEU A 237 -8.35 -1.35 -14.65
N PRO A 238 -8.78 -1.23 -13.38
CA PRO A 238 -10.19 -1.28 -13.03
C PRO A 238 -10.98 -0.18 -13.74
N GLU A 239 -12.26 -0.42 -13.97
CA GLU A 239 -13.16 0.57 -14.57
C GLU A 239 -13.23 1.87 -13.75
N ASN A 240 -13.46 2.99 -14.44
CA ASN A 240 -13.55 4.31 -13.85
C ASN A 240 -12.28 4.70 -13.07
N THR A 241 -11.11 4.33 -13.59
CA THR A 241 -9.81 4.69 -13.03
C THR A 241 -8.84 5.22 -14.09
N VAL A 242 -7.89 6.04 -13.68
CA VAL A 242 -6.81 6.59 -14.51
C VAL A 242 -5.48 6.28 -13.85
N LEU A 243 -4.46 5.90 -14.61
CA LEU A 243 -3.09 5.74 -14.11
C LEU A 243 -2.24 6.93 -14.56
N ILE A 244 -1.71 7.64 -13.60
CA ILE A 244 -0.72 8.70 -13.78
C ILE A 244 0.63 8.14 -13.35
N GLY A 245 1.54 7.98 -14.30
CA GLY A 245 2.79 7.33 -13.99
C GLY A 245 3.96 7.88 -14.79
N ARG A 246 5.15 7.73 -14.24
CA ARG A 246 6.39 8.10 -14.91
C ARG A 246 6.69 7.10 -16.02
N VAL A 247 6.89 7.59 -17.24
CA VAL A 247 7.29 6.77 -18.38
C VAL A 247 8.79 6.93 -18.63
N ARG A 248 9.48 5.84 -18.97
CA ARG A 248 10.90 5.88 -19.31
C ARG A 248 11.09 6.62 -20.63
N LYS A 249 12.22 7.34 -20.78
CA LYS A 249 12.53 8.13 -21.99
C LYS A 249 12.65 7.27 -23.26
N ASP A 250 12.99 5.99 -23.11
CA ASP A 250 13.15 5.02 -24.20
C ASP A 250 11.87 4.21 -24.50
N THR A 251 10.77 4.48 -23.80
CA THR A 251 9.50 3.79 -24.02
C THR A 251 8.93 4.16 -25.39
N LYS A 252 8.56 3.13 -26.16
CA LYS A 252 7.83 3.30 -27.41
C LYS A 252 6.37 3.54 -27.10
N LEU A 253 5.89 4.75 -27.36
CA LEU A 253 4.48 5.09 -27.24
C LEU A 253 3.82 4.95 -28.62
N TYR A 254 2.57 4.51 -28.61
CA TYR A 254 1.79 4.25 -29.80
C TYR A 254 0.44 4.98 -29.68
N ALA A 255 -0.02 5.57 -30.75
CA ALA A 255 -1.35 6.16 -30.85
C ALA A 255 -2.38 5.11 -31.33
N PRO A 256 -3.66 5.23 -30.92
CA PRO A 256 -4.73 4.43 -31.51
C PRO A 256 -4.80 4.67 -33.03
N CYS A 257 -5.04 3.62 -33.81
CA CYS A 257 -5.28 3.78 -35.24
C CYS A 257 -6.69 4.33 -35.47
N GLN A 258 -6.81 5.46 -36.15
CA GLN A 258 -8.10 6.09 -36.46
C GLN A 258 -8.88 5.32 -37.53
N GLU A 259 -8.20 4.54 -38.38
CA GLU A 259 -8.81 3.85 -39.53
C GLU A 259 -9.51 2.52 -39.18
N GLN A 260 -9.28 1.96 -38.04
CA GLN A 260 -9.88 0.69 -37.58
C GLN A 260 -10.29 0.76 -36.11
N PRO A 261 -11.50 1.23 -35.78
CA PRO A 261 -12.01 1.21 -34.41
C PRO A 261 -12.03 -0.23 -33.85
N GLY A 262 -11.37 -0.45 -32.73
CA GLY A 262 -11.27 -1.77 -32.09
C GLY A 262 -9.98 -2.56 -32.40
N LYS A 263 -9.19 -2.17 -33.37
CA LYS A 263 -7.81 -2.64 -33.54
C LYS A 263 -6.84 -1.57 -33.06
N ILE A 264 -6.06 -1.90 -32.06
CA ILE A 264 -4.93 -1.08 -31.63
C ILE A 264 -3.80 -1.31 -32.65
N LEU A 265 -3.84 -0.59 -33.76
CA LEU A 265 -2.68 -0.45 -34.66
C LEU A 265 -1.81 0.65 -34.06
N PHE A 266 -0.70 0.26 -33.50
CA PHE A 266 0.23 1.18 -32.86
C PHE A 266 1.06 1.89 -33.94
N LEU A 267 0.75 3.13 -34.24
CA LEU A 267 1.65 4.01 -34.97
C LEU A 267 2.78 4.44 -34.05
N MET A 268 4.01 4.15 -34.44
CA MET A 268 5.19 4.58 -33.69
C MET A 268 5.29 6.11 -33.78
N MET A 269 4.89 6.82 -32.72
CA MET A 269 5.15 8.25 -32.64
C MET A 269 6.65 8.47 -32.67
N ARG A 270 7.17 9.03 -33.76
CA ARG A 270 8.51 9.63 -33.75
C ARG A 270 8.50 10.73 -32.69
N ARG A 271 9.53 10.74 -31.82
CA ARG A 271 9.70 11.80 -30.84
C ARG A 271 9.51 13.15 -31.53
N PRO A 272 8.68 14.05 -31.02
CA PRO A 272 8.75 15.44 -31.41
C PRO A 272 10.17 15.93 -31.13
N PRO A 273 10.76 16.80 -31.94
CA PRO A 273 12.03 17.42 -31.67
C PRO A 273 11.97 18.00 -30.25
N ARG A 274 13.06 17.91 -29.50
CA ARG A 274 13.17 18.38 -28.11
C ARG A 274 12.53 19.76 -28.02
N SER A 275 11.35 19.84 -27.42
CA SER A 275 10.78 21.12 -27.01
C SER A 275 11.67 21.67 -25.90
N THR A 276 12.10 22.90 -26.06
CA THR A 276 12.81 23.64 -25.01
C THR A 276 11.87 23.80 -23.81
N PRO A 277 12.38 23.91 -22.56
CA PRO A 277 11.56 24.07 -21.35
C PRO A 277 10.53 25.22 -21.42
N GLU A 278 10.72 26.19 -22.29
CA GLU A 278 9.80 27.29 -22.52
C GLU A 278 8.53 26.90 -23.30
N GLN A 279 8.60 25.89 -24.18
CA GLN A 279 7.44 25.42 -24.96
C GLN A 279 6.49 24.55 -24.12
N LEU A 280 6.93 24.02 -22.97
CA LEU A 280 6.08 23.27 -22.04
C LEU A 280 5.24 24.16 -21.10
N ARG A 281 5.50 25.48 -21.08
CA ARG A 281 4.75 26.44 -20.26
C ARG A 281 3.56 27.07 -20.97
N THR A 282 3.37 26.87 -22.27
CA THR A 282 2.31 27.49 -23.05
C THR A 282 1.11 26.57 -23.35
N ASP A 283 1.14 25.30 -22.93
CA ASP A 283 0.03 24.37 -23.11
C ASP A 283 -0.88 24.22 -21.89
N ASP A 284 -0.95 25.22 -21.02
CA ASP A 284 -1.88 25.29 -19.87
C ASP A 284 -3.31 25.72 -20.28
N THR A 285 -3.74 25.35 -21.48
CA THR A 285 -5.15 25.52 -21.88
C THR A 285 -5.65 24.28 -22.61
N VAL A 286 -6.02 23.24 -21.82
CA VAL A 286 -7.16 22.34 -22.12
C VAL A 286 -7.69 21.78 -20.81
#